data_b60ea0c22741d380bd31d7b53c172bdb
#
_entry.id   b60ea0c22741d380bd31d7b53c172bdb
#
_cell.length_a   1.000
_cell.length_b   1.000
_cell.length_c   1.000
_cell.angle_alpha   90.00
_cell.angle_beta   90.00
_cell.angle_gamma   90.00
#
_symmetry.space_group_name_H-M   'P 1'
#
loop_
_entity.id
_entity.type
_entity.pdbx_description
1 polymer ?
#
loop_
_entity_poly.entity_id
_entity_poly.type
_entity_poly.pdbx_seq_one_letter_code
_entity_poly.pdbx_strand_id
1 'polypeptide(L)'
;MTQICRDPRRQAQKGSLFTFVQVFVEQMQAKGYAAASMKTSIRLVEDFTVWLDQRGTEGHSLSAKHVAEYLDDRWLQRRRRRGDAFTLDAFARLVAPDGYEVRPKQLAVISPALRVRREFEQYLLRERGLAAASIHLYGDSVGRFLEDAFGSAEVHLDQLTAPDVIGFVQTEAARLRHPKRAQVMTTALRSFLQYGRYCGEIVADLHTCVPTVANWSLAGIPRTISPAQVQSLLGGCDRQSVTGRRDYAMLLLISRLGLRASEVVELTLDDLDWTEGAIRIRGPAQRTDRLPLPADVGMALVDYLRHGRPACDSRNVFIQIHAPRRALRGPSAVSCIVRRALKRSGIDSPTKGAHLLRHSLATQMLGGGASLGEIAEILRHRNPQTTTIYAKVDLVSLHTLALPWPGGVQ
;
A
#
# COMPACT_ATOMS: atom_id res chain seq x y z
N MET A 1 -17.93 32.14 8.19
CA MET A 1 -19.09 31.59 8.95
C MET A 1 -20.17 31.17 7.96
N THR A 2 -20.19 29.92 7.56
CA THR A 2 -21.18 29.42 6.59
C THR A 2 -22.35 28.85 7.36
N GLN A 3 -23.46 29.57 7.38
CA GLN A 3 -24.74 29.10 7.96
C GLN A 3 -25.16 27.81 7.22
N ILE A 4 -25.05 26.69 7.90
CA ILE A 4 -25.65 25.42 7.44
C ILE A 4 -27.16 25.60 7.57
N CYS A 5 -27.87 25.65 6.45
CA CYS A 5 -29.32 25.76 6.37
C CYS A 5 -29.97 24.68 7.26
N ARG A 6 -30.54 25.09 8.39
CA ARG A 6 -31.27 24.22 9.32
C ARG A 6 -32.72 24.17 8.87
N ASP A 7 -33.20 22.99 8.52
CA ASP A 7 -34.62 22.74 8.27
C ASP A 7 -35.40 22.85 9.59
N PRO A 8 -36.34 23.83 9.77
CA PRO A 8 -37.05 24.05 11.02
C PRO A 8 -37.90 22.86 11.49
N ARG A 9 -38.32 22.01 10.57
CA ARG A 9 -39.15 20.82 10.88
C ARG A 9 -38.39 19.72 11.60
N ARG A 10 -37.03 19.70 11.50
CA ARG A 10 -36.15 18.75 12.20
C ARG A 10 -35.72 19.23 13.58
N GLN A 11 -35.99 20.48 13.95
CA GLN A 11 -35.63 21.02 15.28
C GLN A 11 -36.56 20.58 16.42
N ALA A 12 -37.77 20.14 16.14
CA ALA A 12 -38.78 19.81 17.14
C ALA A 12 -38.63 18.39 17.77
N GLN A 13 -37.77 17.53 17.26
CA GLN A 13 -37.55 16.16 17.76
C GLN A 13 -36.07 15.93 18.10
N LYS A 14 -35.50 16.74 18.99
CA LYS A 14 -34.10 16.57 19.41
C LYS A 14 -34.03 15.73 20.67
N GLY A 15 -33.72 14.44 20.53
CA GLY A 15 -33.40 13.55 21.63
C GLY A 15 -32.04 13.86 22.28
N SER A 16 -31.75 13.20 23.40
CA SER A 16 -30.55 13.42 24.23
C SER A 16 -29.21 13.23 23.45
N LEU A 17 -29.24 12.45 22.37
CA LEU A 17 -28.05 12.16 21.54
C LEU A 17 -27.68 13.27 20.55
N PHE A 18 -28.57 14.25 20.34
CA PHE A 18 -28.31 15.31 19.37
C PHE A 18 -27.17 16.27 19.79
N THR A 19 -26.89 16.39 21.08
CA THR A 19 -25.77 17.18 21.61
C THR A 19 -24.43 16.64 21.11
N PHE A 20 -24.30 15.32 20.96
CA PHE A 20 -23.09 14.66 20.43
C PHE A 20 -22.88 14.91 18.93
N VAL A 21 -23.91 15.27 18.18
CA VAL A 21 -23.76 15.62 16.75
C VAL A 21 -22.89 16.85 16.58
N GLN A 22 -23.04 17.86 17.47
CA GLN A 22 -22.21 19.06 17.41
C GLN A 22 -20.74 18.73 17.68
N VAL A 23 -20.47 17.94 18.71
CA VAL A 23 -19.10 17.49 19.04
C VAL A 23 -18.50 16.67 17.89
N PHE A 24 -19.31 15.83 17.24
CA PHE A 24 -18.90 15.07 16.07
C PHE A 24 -18.52 15.98 14.88
N VAL A 25 -19.27 17.05 14.65
CA VAL A 25 -18.99 18.07 13.62
C VAL A 25 -17.65 18.75 13.90
N GLU A 26 -17.41 19.16 15.13
CA GLU A 26 -16.16 19.81 15.56
C GLU A 26 -14.96 18.87 15.37
N GLN A 27 -15.11 17.60 15.75
CA GLN A 27 -14.07 16.59 15.51
C GLN A 27 -13.79 16.37 14.02
N MET A 28 -14.82 16.35 13.17
CA MET A 28 -14.63 16.24 11.73
C MET A 28 -13.91 17.46 11.16
N GLN A 29 -14.23 18.66 11.64
CA GLN A 29 -13.57 19.91 11.25
C GLN A 29 -12.10 19.88 11.67
N ALA A 30 -11.82 19.55 12.93
CA ALA A 30 -10.45 19.41 13.44
C ALA A 30 -9.62 18.39 12.65
N LYS A 31 -10.23 17.27 12.24
CA LYS A 31 -9.60 16.25 11.38
C LYS A 31 -9.47 16.68 9.90
N GLY A 32 -9.99 17.86 9.53
CA GLY A 32 -9.86 18.44 8.19
C GLY A 32 -10.73 17.80 7.11
N TYR A 33 -11.92 17.30 7.46
CA TYR A 33 -12.86 16.78 6.48
C TYR A 33 -13.42 17.89 5.57
N ALA A 34 -13.58 17.61 4.29
CA ALA A 34 -14.17 18.55 3.34
C ALA A 34 -15.66 18.79 3.65
N ALA A 35 -16.15 20.03 3.43
CA ALA A 35 -17.54 20.43 3.73
C ALA A 35 -18.59 19.48 3.09
N ALA A 36 -18.37 19.03 1.87
CA ALA A 36 -19.28 18.09 1.19
C ALA A 36 -19.33 16.72 1.88
N SER A 37 -18.17 16.21 2.35
CA SER A 37 -18.11 14.96 3.11
C SER A 37 -18.76 15.11 4.47
N MET A 38 -18.51 16.22 5.14
CA MET A 38 -19.13 16.54 6.43
C MET A 38 -20.65 16.60 6.32
N LYS A 39 -21.20 17.31 5.32
CA LYS A 39 -22.65 17.40 5.10
C LYS A 39 -23.31 16.02 4.95
N THR A 40 -22.63 15.10 4.26
CA THR A 40 -23.13 13.73 4.08
C THR A 40 -23.07 12.93 5.38
N SER A 41 -21.97 13.03 6.12
CA SER A 41 -21.78 12.34 7.39
C SER A 41 -22.72 12.87 8.48
N ILE A 42 -22.91 14.19 8.55
CA ILE A 42 -23.82 14.82 9.51
C ILE A 42 -25.25 14.34 9.28
N ARG A 43 -25.75 14.36 8.04
CA ARG A 43 -27.07 13.84 7.72
C ARG A 43 -27.27 12.38 8.09
N LEU A 44 -26.24 11.56 7.86
CA LEU A 44 -26.27 10.15 8.24
C LEU A 44 -26.39 9.98 9.75
N VAL A 45 -25.63 10.76 10.53
CA VAL A 45 -25.63 10.73 11.99
C VAL A 45 -26.96 11.28 12.54
N GLU A 46 -27.48 12.38 11.97
CA GLU A 46 -28.79 12.94 12.34
C GLU A 46 -29.92 11.93 12.08
N ASP A 47 -29.93 11.27 10.91
CA ASP A 47 -30.92 10.24 10.60
C ASP A 47 -30.81 9.06 11.61
N PHE A 48 -29.57 8.70 12.01
CA PHE A 48 -29.31 7.64 12.98
C PHE A 48 -29.77 8.00 14.41
N THR A 49 -29.53 9.23 14.87
CA THR A 49 -29.99 9.67 16.20
C THR A 49 -31.51 9.65 16.30
N VAL A 50 -32.22 10.08 15.26
CA VAL A 50 -33.72 10.00 15.20
C VAL A 50 -34.18 8.54 15.27
N TRP A 51 -33.48 7.63 14.56
CA TRP A 51 -33.83 6.21 14.59
C TRP A 51 -33.59 5.56 15.95
N LEU A 52 -32.55 5.98 16.68
CA LEU A 52 -32.26 5.54 18.06
C LEU A 52 -33.30 6.07 19.04
N ASP A 53 -33.68 7.35 18.94
CA ASP A 53 -34.71 7.97 19.78
C ASP A 53 -36.07 7.27 19.62
N GLN A 54 -36.45 6.90 18.39
CA GLN A 54 -37.71 6.15 18.12
C GLN A 54 -37.74 4.76 18.78
N ARG A 55 -36.57 4.19 19.09
CA ARG A 55 -36.40 2.89 19.76
C ARG A 55 -36.14 3.03 21.27
N GLY A 56 -36.10 4.24 21.81
CA GLY A 56 -35.82 4.50 23.21
C GLY A 56 -34.42 4.10 23.63
N THR A 57 -33.46 4.11 22.69
CA THR A 57 -32.06 3.70 22.96
C THR A 57 -31.31 4.87 23.58
N GLU A 58 -30.87 4.72 24.83
CA GLU A 58 -30.03 5.71 25.51
C GLU A 58 -28.55 5.60 25.09
N GLY A 59 -27.82 6.72 25.20
CA GLY A 59 -26.41 6.79 24.73
C GLY A 59 -25.49 5.74 25.34
N HIS A 60 -25.65 5.43 26.61
CA HIS A 60 -24.84 4.43 27.31
C HIS A 60 -25.12 2.99 26.89
N SER A 61 -26.28 2.72 26.30
CA SER A 61 -26.67 1.39 25.79
C SER A 61 -26.34 1.21 24.29
N LEU A 62 -25.72 2.22 23.65
CA LEU A 62 -25.38 2.18 22.24
C LEU A 62 -24.33 1.11 21.96
N SER A 63 -24.65 0.19 21.05
CA SER A 63 -23.79 -0.93 20.68
C SER A 63 -23.63 -1.07 19.17
N ALA A 64 -22.66 -1.85 18.73
CA ALA A 64 -22.43 -2.17 17.33
C ALA A 64 -23.65 -2.87 16.66
N LYS A 65 -24.51 -3.50 17.45
CA LYS A 65 -25.77 -4.10 16.98
C LYS A 65 -26.71 -3.03 16.46
N HIS A 66 -26.89 -1.93 17.18
CA HIS A 66 -27.73 -0.81 16.74
C HIS A 66 -27.25 -0.17 15.43
N VAL A 67 -25.92 -0.02 15.27
CA VAL A 67 -25.34 0.48 14.02
C VAL A 67 -25.66 -0.46 12.86
N ALA A 68 -25.61 -1.76 13.12
CA ALA A 68 -25.90 -2.76 12.12
C ALA A 68 -27.35 -2.75 11.67
N GLU A 69 -28.27 -2.82 12.61
CA GLU A 69 -29.70 -2.82 12.37
C GLU A 69 -30.12 -1.55 11.60
N TYR A 70 -29.61 -0.39 12.01
CA TYR A 70 -29.86 0.84 11.28
C TYR A 70 -29.35 0.81 9.85
N LEU A 71 -28.14 0.27 9.64
CA LEU A 71 -27.55 0.19 8.29
C LEU A 71 -28.35 -0.80 7.41
N ASP A 72 -28.81 -1.91 7.96
CA ASP A 72 -29.62 -2.87 7.23
C ASP A 72 -30.98 -2.25 6.85
N ASP A 73 -31.69 -1.59 7.79
CA ASP A 73 -32.92 -0.86 7.52
C ASP A 73 -32.72 0.23 6.45
N ARG A 74 -31.64 1.00 6.56
CA ARG A 74 -31.31 2.07 5.61
C ARG A 74 -31.02 1.53 4.21
N TRP A 75 -30.33 0.38 4.10
CA TRP A 75 -29.93 -0.20 2.81
C TRP A 75 -31.06 -0.88 2.06
N LEU A 76 -32.17 -1.16 2.71
CA LEU A 76 -33.43 -1.53 2.03
C LEU A 76 -34.00 -0.36 1.20
N GLN A 77 -33.75 0.87 1.65
CA GLN A 77 -34.30 2.08 1.03
C GLN A 77 -33.30 2.89 0.21
N ARG A 78 -31.99 2.77 0.48
CA ARG A 78 -30.94 3.59 -0.11
C ARG A 78 -29.70 2.77 -0.50
N ARG A 79 -28.98 3.23 -1.54
CA ARG A 79 -27.77 2.59 -2.00
C ARG A 79 -26.67 2.59 -0.91
N ARG A 80 -26.03 1.44 -0.69
CA ARG A 80 -24.90 1.27 0.22
C ARG A 80 -23.71 2.16 -0.16
N ARG A 81 -23.15 2.88 0.83
CA ARG A 81 -21.92 3.67 0.68
C ARG A 81 -20.83 3.11 1.57
N ARG A 82 -19.62 3.00 1.04
CA ARG A 82 -18.47 2.43 1.77
C ARG A 82 -18.10 3.13 3.09
N GLY A 83 -18.52 4.38 3.29
CA GLY A 83 -18.17 5.18 4.46
C GLY A 83 -19.23 5.18 5.56
N ASP A 84 -20.43 4.68 5.30
CA ASP A 84 -21.56 4.82 6.23
C ASP A 84 -21.28 4.13 7.57
N ALA A 85 -20.85 2.87 7.55
CA ALA A 85 -20.51 2.13 8.76
C ALA A 85 -19.37 2.81 9.55
N PHE A 86 -18.29 3.22 8.88
CA PHE A 86 -17.19 3.92 9.52
C PHE A 86 -17.61 5.23 10.20
N THR A 87 -18.52 5.98 9.57
CA THR A 87 -19.05 7.24 10.10
C THR A 87 -19.87 6.99 11.36
N LEU A 88 -20.75 6.00 11.34
CA LEU A 88 -21.58 5.65 12.49
C LEU A 88 -20.78 5.02 13.63
N ASP A 89 -19.81 4.17 13.34
CA ASP A 89 -18.89 3.64 14.35
C ASP A 89 -18.08 4.76 15.03
N ALA A 90 -17.66 5.77 14.26
CA ALA A 90 -16.94 6.91 14.80
C ALA A 90 -17.83 7.78 15.71
N PHE A 91 -19.09 7.97 15.34
CA PHE A 91 -20.08 8.65 16.16
C PHE A 91 -20.44 7.85 17.42
N ALA A 92 -20.68 6.56 17.28
CA ALA A 92 -21.04 5.70 18.42
C ALA A 92 -19.94 5.65 19.50
N ARG A 93 -18.66 5.62 19.09
CA ARG A 93 -17.53 5.75 20.04
C ARG A 93 -17.48 7.11 20.74
N LEU A 94 -17.97 8.16 20.11
CA LEU A 94 -18.05 9.47 20.74
C LEU A 94 -19.16 9.51 21.82
N VAL A 95 -20.25 8.81 21.57
CA VAL A 95 -21.43 8.75 22.46
C VAL A 95 -21.17 7.81 23.64
N ALA A 96 -20.56 6.65 23.40
CA ALA A 96 -20.29 5.62 24.40
C ALA A 96 -18.80 5.22 24.38
N PRO A 97 -17.88 6.05 24.88
CA PRO A 97 -16.43 5.83 24.75
C PRO A 97 -15.96 4.56 25.46
N ASP A 98 -16.53 4.23 26.61
CA ASP A 98 -16.11 3.09 27.44
C ASP A 98 -16.90 1.78 27.16
N GLY A 99 -18.02 1.86 26.42
CA GLY A 99 -18.92 0.73 26.20
C GLY A 99 -19.11 0.33 24.73
N TYR A 100 -18.65 1.15 23.78
CA TYR A 100 -18.81 0.84 22.37
C TYR A 100 -17.68 -0.03 21.84
N GLU A 101 -17.88 -1.33 21.87
CA GLU A 101 -17.05 -2.23 21.09
C GLU A 101 -17.44 -2.14 19.61
N VAL A 102 -16.49 -1.71 18.78
CA VAL A 102 -16.65 -1.84 17.32
C VAL A 102 -16.96 -3.30 17.03
N ARG A 103 -18.01 -3.53 16.24
CA ARG A 103 -18.30 -4.86 15.74
C ARG A 103 -16.96 -5.57 15.51
N PRO A 104 -16.66 -6.65 16.19
CA PRO A 104 -15.66 -7.56 15.67
C PRO A 104 -16.18 -7.84 14.26
N LYS A 105 -15.37 -7.48 13.24
CA LYS A 105 -15.60 -7.86 11.84
C LYS A 105 -16.21 -9.23 11.93
N GLN A 106 -17.53 -9.34 11.65
CA GLN A 106 -18.34 -10.54 11.97
C GLN A 106 -17.37 -11.71 11.99
N LEU A 107 -17.24 -12.39 13.14
CA LEU A 107 -16.52 -13.66 13.12
C LEU A 107 -17.29 -14.47 12.09
N ALA A 108 -17.03 -14.19 10.81
CA ALA A 108 -17.33 -15.11 9.75
C ALA A 108 -16.76 -16.39 10.32
N VAL A 109 -17.63 -17.37 10.54
CA VAL A 109 -17.21 -18.71 10.99
C VAL A 109 -15.88 -18.90 10.30
N ILE A 110 -14.79 -18.86 11.11
CA ILE A 110 -13.43 -18.82 10.55
C ILE A 110 -13.37 -20.09 9.75
N SER A 111 -13.40 -19.99 8.42
CA SER A 111 -13.40 -21.20 7.60
C SER A 111 -12.19 -22.05 8.04
N PRO A 112 -12.29 -23.37 8.04
CA PRO A 112 -11.16 -24.22 8.40
C PRO A 112 -9.88 -23.83 7.64
N ALA A 113 -9.99 -23.53 6.36
CA ALA A 113 -8.91 -23.02 5.53
C ALA A 113 -8.29 -21.71 6.08
N LEU A 114 -9.12 -20.78 6.58
CA LEU A 114 -8.61 -19.53 7.17
C LEU A 114 -7.92 -19.74 8.52
N ARG A 115 -8.31 -20.77 9.28
CA ARG A 115 -7.65 -21.14 10.55
C ARG A 115 -6.22 -21.62 10.26
N VAL A 116 -6.08 -22.62 9.42
CA VAL A 116 -4.77 -23.16 9.00
C VAL A 116 -3.87 -22.10 8.38
N ARG A 117 -4.45 -21.25 7.51
CA ARG A 117 -3.74 -20.09 6.94
C ARG A 117 -3.16 -19.18 8.03
N ARG A 118 -3.94 -18.84 9.07
CA ARG A 118 -3.48 -17.96 10.16
C ARG A 118 -2.37 -18.57 10.97
N GLU A 119 -2.43 -19.87 11.24
CA GLU A 119 -1.37 -20.60 11.93
C GLU A 119 -0.07 -20.56 11.13
N PHE A 120 -0.13 -20.79 9.84
CA PHE A 120 1.01 -20.65 8.95
C PHE A 120 1.54 -19.21 8.90
N GLU A 121 0.67 -18.19 8.82
CA GLU A 121 1.07 -16.77 8.86
C GLU A 121 1.79 -16.43 10.18
N GLN A 122 1.35 -16.99 11.32
CA GLN A 122 2.03 -16.82 12.59
C GLN A 122 3.41 -17.51 12.63
N TYR A 123 3.54 -18.69 12.07
CA TYR A 123 4.82 -19.38 11.90
C TYR A 123 5.79 -18.54 11.06
N LEU A 124 5.32 -18.02 9.93
CA LEU A 124 6.14 -17.15 9.07
C LEU A 124 6.62 -15.89 9.80
N LEU A 125 5.80 -15.35 10.68
CA LEU A 125 6.14 -14.16 11.48
C LEU A 125 7.14 -14.49 12.58
N ARG A 126 6.84 -15.50 13.40
CA ARG A 126 7.58 -15.79 14.63
C ARG A 126 8.88 -16.56 14.39
N GLU A 127 8.80 -17.62 13.57
CA GLU A 127 9.92 -18.53 13.36
C GLU A 127 10.79 -18.14 12.16
N ARG A 128 10.18 -17.58 11.12
CA ARG A 128 10.88 -17.23 9.90
C ARG A 128 11.22 -15.73 9.79
N GLY A 129 10.64 -14.89 10.64
CA GLY A 129 10.88 -13.45 10.67
C GLY A 129 10.56 -12.72 9.34
N LEU A 130 9.59 -13.21 8.57
CA LEU A 130 9.25 -12.63 7.29
C LEU A 130 8.56 -11.26 7.46
N ALA A 131 8.79 -10.37 6.49
CA ALA A 131 8.09 -9.08 6.43
C ALA A 131 6.58 -9.27 6.20
N ALA A 132 5.75 -8.43 6.82
CA ALA A 132 4.28 -8.50 6.74
C ALA A 132 3.74 -8.58 5.30
N ALA A 133 4.35 -7.88 4.34
CA ALA A 133 3.97 -7.96 2.93
C ALA A 133 4.19 -9.36 2.32
N SER A 134 5.28 -10.03 2.68
CA SER A 134 5.56 -11.41 2.24
C SER A 134 4.60 -12.40 2.89
N ILE A 135 4.33 -12.24 4.19
CA ILE A 135 3.37 -13.08 4.92
C ILE A 135 1.99 -13.00 4.27
N HIS A 136 1.53 -11.78 3.95
CA HIS A 136 0.24 -11.59 3.27
C HIS A 136 0.19 -12.28 1.89
N LEU A 137 1.25 -12.14 1.08
CA LEU A 137 1.32 -12.79 -0.24
C LEU A 137 1.34 -14.32 -0.13
N TYR A 138 2.07 -14.85 0.85
CA TYR A 138 2.13 -16.30 1.09
C TYR A 138 0.79 -16.82 1.62
N GLY A 139 0.22 -16.13 2.60
CA GLY A 139 -1.09 -16.47 3.17
C GLY A 139 -2.21 -16.46 2.12
N ASP A 140 -2.22 -15.46 1.21
CA ASP A 140 -3.20 -15.42 0.10
C ASP A 140 -3.05 -16.59 -0.87
N SER A 141 -1.81 -17.03 -1.14
CA SER A 141 -1.56 -18.16 -2.03
C SER A 141 -1.97 -19.48 -1.38
N VAL A 142 -1.62 -19.65 -0.10
CA VAL A 142 -1.99 -20.84 0.67
C VAL A 142 -3.50 -20.90 0.93
N GLY A 143 -4.13 -19.75 1.25
CA GLY A 143 -5.59 -19.71 1.42
C GLY A 143 -6.34 -20.22 0.19
N ARG A 144 -5.92 -19.79 -1.02
CA ARG A 144 -6.52 -20.29 -2.27
C ARG A 144 -6.27 -21.78 -2.49
N PHE A 145 -5.09 -22.27 -2.15
CA PHE A 145 -4.79 -23.70 -2.23
C PHE A 145 -5.70 -24.51 -1.31
N LEU A 146 -5.85 -24.09 -0.06
CA LEU A 146 -6.72 -24.78 0.88
C LEU A 146 -8.20 -24.70 0.50
N GLU A 147 -8.65 -23.57 -0.06
CA GLU A 147 -10.00 -23.42 -0.59
C GLU A 147 -10.24 -24.31 -1.83
N ASP A 148 -9.24 -24.48 -2.68
CA ASP A 148 -9.30 -25.36 -3.86
C ASP A 148 -9.35 -26.84 -3.45
N ALA A 149 -8.51 -27.24 -2.48
CA ALA A 149 -8.39 -28.63 -2.04
C ALA A 149 -9.57 -29.10 -1.16
N PHE A 150 -10.05 -28.24 -0.25
CA PHE A 150 -11.01 -28.63 0.79
C PHE A 150 -12.35 -27.87 0.73
N GLY A 151 -12.45 -26.80 -0.06
CA GLY A 151 -13.65 -25.96 -0.12
C GLY A 151 -14.03 -25.36 1.23
N SER A 152 -15.24 -25.70 1.69
CA SER A 152 -15.76 -25.30 3.00
C SER A 152 -15.64 -26.39 4.07
N ALA A 153 -15.11 -27.57 3.72
CA ALA A 153 -14.95 -28.70 4.64
C ALA A 153 -13.79 -28.47 5.64
N GLU A 154 -13.68 -29.35 6.64
CA GLU A 154 -12.51 -29.36 7.52
C GLU A 154 -11.23 -29.67 6.72
N VAL A 155 -10.13 -29.03 7.12
CA VAL A 155 -8.84 -29.19 6.44
C VAL A 155 -8.10 -30.38 7.06
N HIS A 156 -7.87 -31.39 6.26
CA HIS A 156 -7.14 -32.61 6.61
C HIS A 156 -5.84 -32.67 5.81
N LEU A 157 -4.76 -32.05 6.35
CA LEU A 157 -3.48 -31.95 5.63
C LEU A 157 -2.83 -33.31 5.37
N ASP A 158 -3.15 -34.33 6.18
CA ASP A 158 -2.73 -35.72 6.02
C ASP A 158 -3.32 -36.41 4.78
N GLN A 159 -4.42 -35.87 4.24
CA GLN A 159 -5.08 -36.40 3.03
C GLN A 159 -4.55 -35.75 1.73
N LEU A 160 -3.71 -34.72 1.84
CA LEU A 160 -3.14 -34.08 0.66
C LEU A 160 -2.27 -35.04 -0.15
N THR A 161 -2.44 -34.98 -1.46
CA THR A 161 -1.69 -35.82 -2.41
C THR A 161 -0.86 -34.97 -3.39
N ALA A 162 0.09 -35.61 -4.06
CA ALA A 162 0.88 -34.93 -5.08
C ALA A 162 0.02 -34.41 -6.28
N PRO A 163 -1.00 -35.13 -6.77
CA PRO A 163 -1.94 -34.61 -7.77
C PRO A 163 -2.64 -33.32 -7.36
N ASP A 164 -3.05 -33.15 -6.08
CA ASP A 164 -3.71 -31.93 -5.59
C ASP A 164 -2.77 -30.74 -5.70
N VAL A 165 -1.51 -30.91 -5.28
CA VAL A 165 -0.48 -29.87 -5.35
C VAL A 165 -0.18 -29.49 -6.80
N ILE A 166 0.04 -30.46 -7.66
CA ILE A 166 0.39 -30.25 -9.06
C ILE A 166 -0.77 -29.61 -9.82
N GLY A 167 -1.99 -30.13 -9.65
CA GLY A 167 -3.20 -29.63 -10.29
C GLY A 167 -3.48 -28.17 -9.93
N PHE A 168 -3.38 -27.82 -8.65
CA PHE A 168 -3.51 -26.43 -8.21
C PHE A 168 -2.48 -25.52 -8.85
N VAL A 169 -1.19 -25.92 -8.84
CA VAL A 169 -0.12 -25.10 -9.45
C VAL A 169 -0.34 -24.89 -10.94
N GLN A 170 -0.75 -25.91 -11.68
CA GLN A 170 -1.05 -25.80 -13.11
C GLN A 170 -2.19 -24.84 -13.38
N THR A 171 -3.30 -24.98 -12.66
CA THR A 171 -4.49 -24.14 -12.79
C THR A 171 -4.20 -22.68 -12.43
N GLU A 172 -3.59 -22.44 -11.28
CA GLU A 172 -3.28 -21.08 -10.83
C GLU A 172 -2.16 -20.43 -11.65
N ALA A 173 -1.15 -21.18 -12.12
CA ALA A 173 -0.11 -20.63 -12.98
C ALA A 173 -0.66 -20.16 -14.32
N ALA A 174 -1.61 -20.90 -14.90
CA ALA A 174 -2.31 -20.48 -16.12
C ALA A 174 -3.15 -19.21 -15.92
N ARG A 175 -3.77 -19.07 -14.74
CA ARG A 175 -4.55 -17.87 -14.36
C ARG A 175 -3.68 -16.65 -14.08
N LEU A 176 -2.49 -16.87 -13.53
CA LEU A 176 -1.56 -15.80 -13.18
C LEU A 176 -0.81 -15.32 -14.41
N ARG A 177 -1.23 -14.19 -14.98
CA ARG A 177 -0.64 -13.59 -16.20
C ARG A 177 0.84 -13.18 -16.06
N HIS A 178 1.44 -13.29 -14.89
CA HIS A 178 2.80 -12.81 -14.63
C HIS A 178 3.67 -13.89 -13.98
N PRO A 179 4.78 -14.31 -14.60
CA PRO A 179 5.64 -15.39 -14.09
C PRO A 179 6.12 -15.19 -12.64
N LYS A 180 6.44 -13.95 -12.25
CA LYS A 180 6.83 -13.66 -10.85
C LYS A 180 5.74 -13.98 -9.84
N ARG A 181 4.47 -13.83 -10.18
CA ARG A 181 3.38 -14.19 -9.27
C ARG A 181 3.26 -15.69 -9.12
N ALA A 182 3.40 -16.42 -10.21
CA ALA A 182 3.43 -17.87 -10.19
C ALA A 182 4.62 -18.38 -9.37
N GLN A 183 5.80 -17.76 -9.51
CA GLN A 183 6.97 -18.08 -8.69
C GLN A 183 6.76 -17.82 -7.19
N VAL A 184 6.15 -16.68 -6.83
CA VAL A 184 5.82 -16.39 -5.42
C VAL A 184 4.83 -17.42 -4.88
N MET A 185 3.82 -17.77 -5.65
CA MET A 185 2.83 -18.79 -5.29
C MET A 185 3.49 -20.16 -5.06
N THR A 186 4.35 -20.63 -5.97
CA THR A 186 5.05 -21.92 -5.78
C THR A 186 6.01 -21.90 -4.60
N THR A 187 6.67 -20.75 -4.33
CA THR A 187 7.52 -20.58 -3.14
C THR A 187 6.70 -20.62 -1.85
N ALA A 188 5.54 -19.95 -1.84
CA ALA A 188 4.62 -19.96 -0.70
C ALA A 188 4.11 -21.37 -0.42
N LEU A 189 3.72 -22.11 -1.47
CA LEU A 189 3.21 -23.46 -1.36
C LEU A 189 4.28 -24.43 -0.85
N ARG A 190 5.52 -24.37 -1.37
CA ARG A 190 6.63 -25.16 -0.79
C ARG A 190 6.85 -24.86 0.67
N SER A 191 6.86 -23.59 1.05
CA SER A 191 7.03 -23.18 2.45
C SER A 191 5.89 -23.69 3.34
N PHE A 192 4.66 -23.71 2.85
CA PHE A 192 3.50 -24.23 3.57
C PHE A 192 3.57 -25.76 3.75
N LEU A 193 3.88 -26.48 2.69
CA LEU A 193 4.01 -27.95 2.76
C LEU A 193 5.16 -28.41 3.67
N GLN A 194 6.27 -27.64 3.66
CA GLN A 194 7.35 -27.85 4.64
C GLN A 194 6.91 -27.56 6.08
N TYR A 195 6.08 -26.51 6.28
CA TYR A 195 5.49 -26.21 7.59
C TYR A 195 4.57 -27.34 8.06
N GLY A 196 3.65 -27.83 7.21
CA GLY A 196 2.77 -28.95 7.56
C GLY A 196 3.54 -30.22 7.92
N ARG A 197 4.66 -30.47 7.23
CA ARG A 197 5.57 -31.55 7.59
C ARG A 197 6.28 -31.32 8.93
N TYR A 198 6.72 -30.11 9.19
CA TYR A 198 7.35 -29.72 10.46
C TYR A 198 6.38 -29.90 11.64
N CYS A 199 5.10 -29.58 11.47
CA CYS A 199 4.05 -29.79 12.46
C CYS A 199 3.63 -31.28 12.59
N GLY A 200 4.10 -32.18 11.72
CA GLY A 200 3.70 -33.58 11.71
C GLY A 200 2.34 -33.87 11.07
N GLU A 201 1.69 -32.86 10.48
CA GLU A 201 0.38 -32.99 9.83
C GLU A 201 0.48 -33.55 8.40
N ILE A 202 1.65 -33.42 7.75
CA ILE A 202 1.94 -33.99 6.44
C ILE A 202 3.10 -34.95 6.55
N VAL A 203 2.86 -36.23 6.25
CA VAL A 203 3.91 -37.28 6.29
C VAL A 203 4.71 -37.31 4.99
N ALA A 204 4.04 -37.16 3.86
CA ALA A 204 4.66 -37.23 2.53
C ALA A 204 5.49 -35.98 2.19
N ASP A 205 6.51 -36.16 1.35
CA ASP A 205 7.42 -35.07 0.91
C ASP A 205 6.81 -34.20 -0.21
N LEU A 206 5.57 -33.72 0.00
CA LEU A 206 4.79 -33.01 -1.01
C LEU A 206 5.43 -31.70 -1.48
N HIS A 207 6.29 -31.08 -0.70
CA HIS A 207 6.97 -29.85 -1.10
C HIS A 207 7.89 -30.05 -2.33
N THR A 208 8.39 -31.27 -2.54
CA THR A 208 9.22 -31.63 -3.71
C THR A 208 8.39 -31.76 -4.99
N CYS A 209 7.09 -32.05 -4.85
CA CYS A 209 6.17 -32.19 -5.99
C CYS A 209 5.75 -30.82 -6.57
N VAL A 210 6.01 -29.71 -5.86
CA VAL A 210 5.64 -28.36 -6.35
C VAL A 210 6.46 -28.03 -7.60
N PRO A 211 5.83 -27.84 -8.79
CA PRO A 211 6.54 -27.55 -10.02
C PRO A 211 7.34 -26.25 -9.95
N THR A 212 8.49 -26.21 -10.62
CA THR A 212 9.28 -25.01 -10.76
C THR A 212 8.76 -24.17 -11.91
N VAL A 213 8.37 -22.92 -11.62
CA VAL A 213 8.00 -21.97 -12.67
C VAL A 213 9.27 -21.30 -13.19
N ALA A 214 9.56 -21.50 -14.46
CA ALA A 214 10.70 -20.88 -15.10
C ALA A 214 10.56 -19.35 -15.05
N ASN A 215 11.51 -18.72 -14.42
CA ASN A 215 11.62 -17.26 -14.36
C ASN A 215 13.09 -16.90 -14.49
N TRP A 216 13.47 -16.50 -15.68
CA TRP A 216 14.83 -16.06 -15.94
C TRP A 216 15.07 -14.73 -15.22
N SER A 217 15.80 -14.78 -14.13
CA SER A 217 16.24 -13.61 -13.40
C SER A 217 16.94 -12.65 -14.37
N LEU A 218 16.58 -11.37 -14.32
CA LEU A 218 17.14 -10.35 -15.19
C LEU A 218 16.85 -10.51 -16.72
N ALA A 219 15.90 -11.33 -17.14
CA ALA A 219 15.60 -11.51 -18.56
C ALA A 219 15.14 -10.23 -19.28
N GLY A 220 14.46 -9.33 -18.57
CA GLY A 220 13.98 -8.07 -19.14
C GLY A 220 15.04 -6.96 -19.17
N ILE A 221 14.93 -6.05 -20.15
CA ILE A 221 15.64 -4.79 -20.15
C ILE A 221 14.97 -3.84 -19.15
N PRO A 222 15.73 -3.05 -18.35
CA PRO A 222 15.17 -2.05 -17.48
C PRO A 222 14.30 -1.06 -18.28
N ARG A 223 13.08 -0.88 -17.85
CA ARG A 223 12.17 0.09 -18.47
C ARG A 223 12.43 1.45 -17.86
N THR A 224 12.79 2.41 -18.67
CA THR A 224 13.19 3.76 -18.28
C THR A 224 12.46 4.80 -19.11
N ILE A 225 12.49 6.02 -18.65
CA ILE A 225 12.10 7.22 -19.42
C ILE A 225 13.33 8.13 -19.54
N SER A 226 13.37 8.93 -20.60
CA SER A 226 14.51 9.81 -20.85
C SER A 226 14.63 10.93 -19.79
N PRO A 227 15.82 11.54 -19.63
CA PRO A 227 16.00 12.70 -18.75
C PRO A 227 15.02 13.83 -19.04
N ALA A 228 14.75 14.11 -20.32
CA ALA A 228 13.76 15.12 -20.75
C ALA A 228 12.34 14.77 -20.28
N GLN A 229 11.97 13.48 -20.37
CA GLN A 229 10.68 13.01 -19.86
C GLN A 229 10.58 13.10 -18.34
N VAL A 230 11.68 12.84 -17.60
CA VAL A 230 11.72 13.05 -16.14
C VAL A 230 11.50 14.53 -15.82
N GLN A 231 12.14 15.46 -16.53
CA GLN A 231 11.94 16.89 -16.34
C GLN A 231 10.51 17.32 -16.68
N SER A 232 9.93 16.83 -17.77
CA SER A 232 8.53 17.07 -18.12
C SER A 232 7.58 16.58 -17.04
N LEU A 233 7.83 15.38 -16.47
CA LEU A 233 7.03 14.80 -15.40
C LEU A 233 7.09 15.64 -14.12
N LEU A 234 8.26 16.17 -13.75
CA LEU A 234 8.44 17.06 -12.62
C LEU A 234 7.78 18.42 -12.87
N GLY A 235 7.98 19.00 -14.08
CA GLY A 235 7.38 20.27 -14.49
C GLY A 235 5.85 20.24 -14.55
N GLY A 236 5.26 19.06 -14.78
CA GLY A 236 3.80 18.85 -14.77
C GLY A 236 3.17 18.88 -13.37
N CYS A 237 3.94 19.10 -12.29
CA CYS A 237 3.39 19.25 -10.95
C CYS A 237 2.98 20.69 -10.69
N ASP A 238 1.68 20.90 -10.39
CA ASP A 238 1.17 22.20 -9.97
C ASP A 238 1.66 22.56 -8.56
N ARG A 239 2.79 23.25 -8.47
CA ARG A 239 3.42 23.67 -7.22
C ARG A 239 2.69 24.79 -6.48
N GLN A 240 1.60 25.32 -7.02
CA GLN A 240 0.72 26.24 -6.29
C GLN A 240 -0.25 25.46 -5.38
N SER A 241 -0.57 24.21 -5.73
CA SER A 241 -1.44 23.37 -4.92
C SER A 241 -0.66 22.57 -3.86
N VAL A 242 -1.31 22.34 -2.72
CA VAL A 242 -0.80 21.48 -1.63
C VAL A 242 -0.42 20.08 -2.15
N THR A 243 -1.27 19.51 -3.00
CA THR A 243 -1.03 18.19 -3.59
C THR A 243 0.17 18.19 -4.53
N GLY A 244 0.29 19.22 -5.35
CA GLY A 244 1.39 19.31 -6.31
C GLY A 244 2.75 19.54 -5.64
N ARG A 245 2.84 20.37 -4.57
CA ARG A 245 4.07 20.51 -3.77
C ARG A 245 4.51 19.16 -3.19
N ARG A 246 3.57 18.41 -2.59
CA ARG A 246 3.84 17.07 -2.05
C ARG A 246 4.34 16.13 -3.14
N ASP A 247 3.58 16.02 -4.22
CA ASP A 247 3.86 15.09 -5.31
C ASP A 247 5.21 15.42 -5.97
N TYR A 248 5.53 16.71 -6.16
CA TYR A 248 6.80 17.18 -6.67
C TYR A 248 7.99 16.76 -5.80
N ALA A 249 7.91 17.00 -4.48
CA ALA A 249 8.96 16.61 -3.54
C ALA A 249 9.18 15.08 -3.53
N MET A 250 8.10 14.28 -3.57
CA MET A 250 8.20 12.83 -3.62
C MET A 250 8.84 12.34 -4.92
N LEU A 251 8.44 12.89 -6.05
CA LEU A 251 8.99 12.53 -7.36
C LEU A 251 10.47 12.92 -7.46
N LEU A 252 10.84 14.06 -6.89
CA LEU A 252 12.23 14.53 -6.88
C LEU A 252 13.14 13.63 -6.03
N LEU A 253 12.69 13.22 -4.85
CA LEU A 253 13.39 12.24 -4.01
C LEU A 253 13.69 10.93 -4.77
N ILE A 254 12.73 10.44 -5.56
CA ILE A 254 12.92 9.19 -6.30
C ILE A 254 13.84 9.41 -7.51
N SER A 255 13.67 10.51 -8.24
CA SER A 255 14.43 10.77 -9.46
C SER A 255 15.85 11.25 -9.23
N ARG A 256 16.15 11.88 -8.06
CA ARG A 256 17.48 12.40 -7.71
C ARG A 256 18.27 11.44 -6.79
N LEU A 257 17.59 10.85 -5.81
CA LEU A 257 18.25 9.99 -4.81
C LEU A 257 17.90 8.50 -5.00
N GLY A 258 17.11 8.15 -5.99
CA GLY A 258 16.72 6.78 -6.26
C GLY A 258 16.01 6.09 -5.11
N LEU A 259 15.26 6.81 -4.26
CA LEU A 259 14.57 6.22 -3.13
C LEU A 259 13.53 5.19 -3.57
N ARG A 260 13.37 4.13 -2.77
CA ARG A 260 12.27 3.18 -2.96
C ARG A 260 10.96 3.80 -2.47
N ALA A 261 9.84 3.34 -3.03
CA ALA A 261 8.53 3.83 -2.63
C ALA A 261 8.24 3.69 -1.12
N SER A 262 8.70 2.60 -0.50
CA SER A 262 8.60 2.40 0.95
C SER A 262 9.43 3.42 1.73
N GLU A 263 10.67 3.67 1.30
CA GLU A 263 11.57 4.63 1.93
C GLU A 263 10.98 6.04 1.91
N VAL A 264 10.32 6.44 0.80
CA VAL A 264 9.64 7.73 0.70
C VAL A 264 8.45 7.82 1.67
N VAL A 265 7.66 6.75 1.81
CA VAL A 265 6.49 6.73 2.69
C VAL A 265 6.87 6.73 4.16
N GLU A 266 7.94 6.03 4.52
CA GLU A 266 8.42 5.85 5.88
C GLU A 266 9.27 7.02 6.38
N LEU A 267 9.69 7.94 5.48
CA LEU A 267 10.50 9.09 5.82
C LEU A 267 9.82 9.96 6.89
N THR A 268 10.55 10.26 7.95
CA THR A 268 10.09 11.10 9.07
C THR A 268 10.80 12.45 9.09
N LEU A 269 10.24 13.41 9.82
CA LEU A 269 10.86 14.73 10.03
C LEU A 269 12.23 14.63 10.70
N ASP A 270 12.44 13.61 11.55
CA ASP A 270 13.68 13.35 12.26
C ASP A 270 14.80 12.79 11.36
N ASP A 271 14.43 12.34 10.15
CA ASP A 271 15.38 11.81 9.17
C ASP A 271 16.00 12.92 8.30
N LEU A 272 15.51 14.15 8.41
CA LEU A 272 16.01 15.31 7.65
C LEU A 272 17.01 16.11 8.51
N ASP A 273 18.27 15.98 8.20
CA ASP A 273 19.35 16.73 8.85
C ASP A 273 19.65 18.00 8.02
N TRP A 274 19.00 19.10 8.42
CA TRP A 274 19.13 20.38 7.72
C TRP A 274 20.49 21.04 7.94
N THR A 275 21.12 20.77 9.08
CA THR A 275 22.42 21.36 9.44
C THR A 275 23.52 20.75 8.57
N GLU A 276 23.52 19.44 8.44
CA GLU A 276 24.51 18.71 7.68
C GLU A 276 24.11 18.52 6.21
N GLY A 277 22.94 19.03 5.79
CA GLY A 277 22.43 18.83 4.44
C GLY A 277 22.33 17.35 4.05
N ALA A 278 21.81 16.52 4.94
CA ALA A 278 21.74 15.08 4.75
C ALA A 278 20.35 14.50 5.05
N ILE A 279 20.08 13.34 4.48
CA ILE A 279 18.85 12.58 4.71
C ILE A 279 19.19 11.16 5.16
N ARG A 280 18.56 10.69 6.21
CA ARG A 280 18.65 9.32 6.71
C ARG A 280 17.57 8.46 6.09
N ILE A 281 17.96 7.34 5.50
CA ILE A 281 17.05 6.40 4.85
C ILE A 281 17.09 5.07 5.58
N ARG A 282 15.93 4.65 6.06
CA ARG A 282 15.75 3.35 6.73
C ARG A 282 15.52 2.28 5.68
N GLY A 283 16.51 1.41 5.54
CA GLY A 283 16.44 0.24 4.67
C GLY A 283 15.87 -1.00 5.38
N PRO A 284 15.65 -2.10 4.65
CA PRO A 284 15.24 -3.36 5.24
C PRO A 284 16.28 -3.88 6.24
N ALA A 285 15.81 -4.58 7.30
CA ALA A 285 16.59 -5.04 8.47
C ALA A 285 17.19 -3.89 9.29
N GLN A 286 16.45 -2.79 9.45
CA GLN A 286 16.82 -1.63 10.29
C GLN A 286 18.15 -0.95 9.95
N ARG A 287 18.72 -1.21 8.77
CA ARG A 287 19.86 -0.47 8.29
C ARG A 287 19.48 0.98 8.01
N THR A 288 20.34 1.89 8.42
CA THR A 288 20.20 3.32 8.17
C THR A 288 21.33 3.77 7.27
N ASP A 289 21.00 4.25 6.08
CA ASP A 289 21.93 4.85 5.16
C ASP A 289 21.80 6.38 5.24
N ARG A 290 22.92 7.09 5.15
CA ARG A 290 22.94 8.56 5.09
C ARG A 290 23.29 8.99 3.68
N LEU A 291 22.46 9.84 3.09
CA LEU A 291 22.67 10.40 1.75
C LEU A 291 22.81 11.92 1.84
N PRO A 292 23.60 12.56 0.97
CA PRO A 292 23.56 14.00 0.83
C PRO A 292 22.18 14.43 0.34
N LEU A 293 21.71 15.57 0.79
CA LEU A 293 20.44 16.18 0.39
C LEU A 293 20.73 17.26 -0.67
N PRO A 294 20.52 17.00 -1.97
CA PRO A 294 20.73 18.01 -3.01
C PRO A 294 19.87 19.25 -2.77
N ALA A 295 20.36 20.41 -3.14
CA ALA A 295 19.72 21.69 -2.87
C ALA A 295 18.29 21.77 -3.46
N ASP A 296 18.08 21.24 -4.66
CA ASP A 296 16.78 21.19 -5.33
C ASP A 296 15.77 20.30 -4.55
N VAL A 297 16.23 19.17 -4.02
CA VAL A 297 15.42 18.27 -3.17
C VAL A 297 15.11 18.95 -1.84
N GLY A 298 16.11 19.57 -1.20
CA GLY A 298 15.95 20.31 0.04
C GLY A 298 14.93 21.44 -0.07
N MET A 299 15.05 22.25 -1.12
CA MET A 299 14.08 23.34 -1.42
C MET A 299 12.65 22.80 -1.63
N ALA A 300 12.49 21.71 -2.35
CA ALA A 300 11.18 21.11 -2.59
C ALA A 300 10.55 20.57 -1.30
N LEU A 301 11.36 19.97 -0.42
CA LEU A 301 10.91 19.53 0.90
C LEU A 301 10.50 20.71 1.78
N VAL A 302 11.29 21.78 1.82
CA VAL A 302 10.96 23.00 2.59
C VAL A 302 9.67 23.62 2.09
N ASP A 303 9.51 23.75 0.76
CA ASP A 303 8.28 24.32 0.16
C ASP A 303 7.05 23.47 0.54
N TYR A 304 7.15 22.15 0.47
CA TYR A 304 6.07 21.27 0.91
C TYR A 304 5.81 21.37 2.42
N LEU A 305 6.84 21.34 3.26
CA LEU A 305 6.70 21.38 4.71
C LEU A 305 6.07 22.68 5.19
N ARG A 306 6.46 23.82 4.60
CA ARG A 306 5.96 25.15 4.99
C ARG A 306 4.58 25.46 4.43
N HIS A 307 4.31 25.09 3.17
CA HIS A 307 3.15 25.57 2.44
C HIS A 307 2.21 24.44 1.95
N GLY A 308 2.57 23.19 2.15
CA GLY A 308 1.81 22.06 1.62
C GLY A 308 1.48 20.97 2.63
N ARG A 309 2.26 20.80 3.70
CA ARG A 309 2.03 19.72 4.65
C ARG A 309 0.88 20.07 5.60
N PRO A 310 -0.21 19.25 5.61
CA PRO A 310 -1.29 19.46 6.56
C PRO A 310 -0.82 19.31 8.00
N ALA A 311 -1.34 20.13 8.91
CA ALA A 311 -1.13 19.95 10.34
C ALA A 311 -1.72 18.62 10.81
N CYS A 312 -0.91 17.80 11.49
CA CYS A 312 -1.30 16.54 12.11
C CYS A 312 -0.19 16.05 13.06
N ASP A 313 -0.53 15.12 13.95
CA ASP A 313 0.38 14.57 14.96
C ASP A 313 1.42 13.60 14.39
N SER A 314 1.27 13.18 13.15
CA SER A 314 2.21 12.24 12.50
C SER A 314 3.56 12.89 12.25
N ARG A 315 4.63 12.19 12.60
CA ARG A 315 6.00 12.62 12.30
C ARG A 315 6.48 12.26 10.90
N ASN A 316 5.67 11.52 10.09
CA ASN A 316 6.02 11.26 8.69
C ASN A 316 6.07 12.56 7.89
N VAL A 317 7.05 12.67 7.00
CA VAL A 317 7.17 13.83 6.09
C VAL A 317 5.93 13.93 5.22
N PHE A 318 5.52 12.85 4.56
CA PHE A 318 4.44 12.85 3.59
C PHE A 318 3.12 12.35 4.17
N ILE A 319 2.12 13.24 4.12
CA ILE A 319 0.81 13.05 4.73
C ILE A 319 -0.27 12.97 3.66
N GLN A 320 -1.36 12.25 3.98
CA GLN A 320 -2.58 12.29 3.17
C GLN A 320 -3.18 13.70 3.21
N ILE A 321 -3.45 14.28 2.04
CA ILE A 321 -4.02 15.63 1.94
C ILE A 321 -5.48 15.64 2.40
N HIS A 322 -6.21 14.57 2.07
CA HIS A 322 -7.61 14.42 2.49
C HIS A 322 -7.70 13.73 3.85
N ALA A 323 -8.70 14.13 4.62
CA ALA A 323 -9.00 13.54 5.92
C ALA A 323 -9.35 12.03 5.85
N PRO A 324 -9.01 11.27 6.87
CA PRO A 324 -8.23 11.68 8.04
C PRO A 324 -6.75 11.92 7.70
N ARG A 325 -6.22 13.07 8.14
CA ARG A 325 -4.83 13.47 7.88
C ARG A 325 -3.88 12.57 8.66
N ARG A 326 -3.21 11.67 7.97
CA ARG A 326 -2.28 10.68 8.53
C ARG A 326 -1.21 10.34 7.51
N ALA A 327 -0.19 9.60 7.92
CA ALA A 327 0.82 9.05 7.03
C ALA A 327 0.20 8.31 5.83
N LEU A 328 0.90 8.28 4.72
CA LEU A 328 0.51 7.50 3.55
C LEU A 328 0.47 6.00 3.90
N ARG A 329 -0.55 5.29 3.40
CA ARG A 329 -0.81 3.90 3.79
C ARG A 329 0.21 2.86 3.29
N GLY A 330 1.15 3.27 2.43
CA GLY A 330 2.17 2.38 1.93
C GLY A 330 2.66 2.71 0.52
N PRO A 331 3.56 1.91 -0.04
CA PRO A 331 4.25 2.17 -1.32
C PRO A 331 3.33 2.35 -2.52
N SER A 332 2.14 1.77 -2.49
CA SER A 332 1.12 1.91 -3.55
C SER A 332 0.66 3.36 -3.73
N ALA A 333 0.69 4.18 -2.66
CA ALA A 333 0.36 5.61 -2.75
C ALA A 333 1.35 6.35 -3.66
N VAL A 334 2.66 6.06 -3.52
CA VAL A 334 3.72 6.62 -4.37
C VAL A 334 3.53 6.18 -5.81
N SER A 335 3.26 4.90 -6.04
CA SER A 335 2.99 4.38 -7.39
C SER A 335 1.78 5.05 -8.05
N CYS A 336 0.74 5.39 -7.27
CA CYS A 336 -0.40 6.16 -7.77
C CYS A 336 -0.02 7.60 -8.15
N ILE A 337 0.89 8.23 -7.39
CA ILE A 337 1.40 9.57 -7.70
C ILE A 337 2.20 9.54 -9.00
N VAL A 338 3.14 8.61 -9.16
CA VAL A 338 3.92 8.45 -10.40
C VAL A 338 2.99 8.22 -11.60
N ARG A 339 2.00 7.35 -11.48
CA ARG A 339 1.04 7.07 -12.55
C ARG A 339 0.26 8.33 -12.97
N ARG A 340 -0.17 9.12 -11.99
CA ARG A 340 -0.87 10.40 -12.26
C ARG A 340 0.06 11.42 -12.92
N ALA A 341 1.31 11.48 -12.49
CA ALA A 341 2.30 12.37 -13.09
C ALA A 341 2.59 12.00 -14.55
N LEU A 342 2.81 10.71 -14.85
CA LEU A 342 2.98 10.21 -16.23
C LEU A 342 1.77 10.58 -17.12
N LYS A 343 0.55 10.37 -16.60
CA LYS A 343 -0.68 10.72 -17.33
C LYS A 343 -0.77 12.24 -17.63
N ARG A 344 -0.43 13.09 -16.65
CA ARG A 344 -0.44 14.55 -16.83
C ARG A 344 0.54 15.01 -17.90
N SER A 345 1.71 14.41 -17.95
CA SER A 345 2.78 14.75 -18.89
C SER A 345 2.65 14.03 -20.25
N GLY A 346 1.56 13.26 -20.48
CA GLY A 346 1.36 12.54 -21.73
C GLY A 346 2.41 11.45 -22.00
N ILE A 347 3.13 11.00 -20.96
CA ILE A 347 4.19 10.00 -21.10
C ILE A 347 3.57 8.62 -21.01
N ASP A 348 3.59 7.87 -22.12
CA ASP A 348 3.24 6.46 -22.10
C ASP A 348 4.45 5.62 -21.70
N SER A 349 4.26 4.80 -20.67
CA SER A 349 5.26 3.87 -20.19
C SER A 349 4.60 2.55 -19.78
N PRO A 350 5.17 1.42 -20.17
CA PRO A 350 4.62 0.11 -19.80
C PRO A 350 4.70 -0.17 -18.29
N THR A 351 5.56 0.55 -17.57
CA THR A 351 5.66 0.52 -16.10
C THR A 351 5.28 1.88 -15.54
N LYS A 352 4.41 1.89 -14.52
CA LYS A 352 3.78 3.11 -13.98
C LYS A 352 3.98 3.25 -12.45
N GLY A 353 5.11 2.75 -11.95
CA GLY A 353 5.44 2.77 -10.52
C GLY A 353 6.73 3.52 -10.22
N ALA A 354 7.05 3.67 -8.93
CA ALA A 354 8.24 4.38 -8.45
C ALA A 354 9.56 3.79 -9.02
N HIS A 355 9.59 2.49 -9.26
CA HIS A 355 10.78 1.84 -9.84
C HIS A 355 11.16 2.37 -11.23
N LEU A 356 10.20 2.90 -11.99
CA LEU A 356 10.48 3.53 -13.29
C LEU A 356 11.49 4.66 -13.14
N LEU A 357 11.24 5.61 -12.24
CA LEU A 357 12.12 6.76 -12.00
C LEU A 357 13.47 6.34 -11.45
N ARG A 358 13.49 5.36 -10.54
CA ARG A 358 14.73 4.80 -9.99
C ARG A 358 15.57 4.11 -11.07
N HIS A 359 14.95 3.35 -11.99
CA HIS A 359 15.64 2.75 -13.12
C HIS A 359 16.14 3.83 -14.10
N SER A 360 15.36 4.88 -14.31
CA SER A 360 15.78 6.01 -15.17
C SER A 360 16.99 6.72 -14.60
N LEU A 361 17.05 6.93 -13.28
CA LEU A 361 18.24 7.49 -12.62
C LEU A 361 19.48 6.60 -12.84
N ALA A 362 19.37 5.29 -12.60
CA ALA A 362 20.47 4.37 -12.77
C ALA A 362 20.99 4.34 -14.22
N THR A 363 20.08 4.33 -15.19
CA THR A 363 20.46 4.37 -16.61
C THR A 363 21.09 5.71 -17.00
N GLN A 364 20.61 6.81 -16.43
CA GLN A 364 21.20 8.13 -16.63
C GLN A 364 22.62 8.21 -16.05
N MET A 365 22.84 7.67 -14.85
CA MET A 365 24.19 7.58 -14.24
C MET A 365 25.14 6.77 -15.11
N LEU A 366 24.69 5.59 -15.59
CA LEU A 366 25.45 4.74 -16.47
C LEU A 366 25.84 5.47 -17.77
N GLY A 367 24.87 6.13 -18.41
CA GLY A 367 25.12 6.95 -19.59
C GLY A 367 26.02 8.17 -19.33
N GLY A 368 26.14 8.61 -18.09
CA GLY A 368 27.08 9.63 -17.62
C GLY A 368 28.46 9.09 -17.26
N GLY A 369 28.71 7.78 -17.46
CA GLY A 369 29.99 7.13 -17.20
C GLY A 369 30.18 6.53 -15.79
N ALA A 370 29.11 6.53 -14.96
CA ALA A 370 29.20 5.90 -13.66
C ALA A 370 29.31 4.38 -13.79
N SER A 371 30.15 3.77 -12.98
CA SER A 371 30.32 2.32 -12.90
C SER A 371 29.09 1.65 -12.26
N LEU A 372 28.89 0.36 -12.53
CA LEU A 372 27.84 -0.43 -11.88
C LEU A 372 28.02 -0.48 -10.35
N GLY A 373 29.25 -0.39 -9.85
CA GLY A 373 29.55 -0.30 -8.42
C GLY A 373 29.01 0.97 -7.79
N GLU A 374 29.30 2.14 -8.38
CA GLU A 374 28.79 3.44 -7.92
C GLU A 374 27.27 3.50 -7.99
N ILE A 375 26.66 2.97 -9.05
CA ILE A 375 25.21 2.87 -9.18
C ILE A 375 24.64 1.97 -8.08
N ALA A 376 25.28 0.83 -7.76
CA ALA A 376 24.84 -0.06 -6.69
C ALA A 376 24.86 0.65 -5.33
N GLU A 377 25.89 1.44 -5.07
CA GLU A 377 26.07 2.20 -3.84
C GLU A 377 25.00 3.29 -3.69
N ILE A 378 24.84 4.15 -4.69
CA ILE A 378 23.81 5.21 -4.69
C ILE A 378 22.41 4.63 -4.55
N LEU A 379 22.13 3.53 -5.24
CA LEU A 379 20.84 2.85 -5.14
C LEU A 379 20.71 1.96 -3.89
N ARG A 380 21.75 1.80 -3.11
CA ARG A 380 21.76 0.96 -1.91
C ARG A 380 21.29 -0.47 -2.20
N HIS A 381 21.88 -1.08 -3.24
CA HIS A 381 21.60 -2.46 -3.59
C HIS A 381 22.33 -3.41 -2.64
N ARG A 382 21.61 -4.29 -1.95
CA ARG A 382 22.22 -5.31 -1.07
C ARG A 382 23.00 -6.36 -1.84
N ASN A 383 22.44 -6.75 -2.99
CA ASN A 383 23.04 -7.74 -3.87
C ASN A 383 23.52 -7.04 -5.13
N PRO A 384 24.84 -7.04 -5.40
CA PRO A 384 25.42 -6.47 -6.61
C PRO A 384 24.78 -6.98 -7.89
N GLN A 385 24.33 -8.24 -7.90
CA GLN A 385 23.60 -8.84 -9.02
C GLN A 385 22.35 -8.05 -9.40
N THR A 386 21.75 -7.31 -8.47
CA THR A 386 20.59 -6.46 -8.79
C THR A 386 20.95 -5.31 -9.73
N THR A 387 22.21 -4.86 -9.71
CA THR A 387 22.69 -3.76 -10.53
C THR A 387 23.11 -4.23 -11.93
N THR A 388 23.46 -5.52 -12.10
CA THR A 388 23.89 -6.05 -13.42
C THR A 388 22.80 -5.97 -14.48
N ILE A 389 21.53 -5.75 -14.08
CA ILE A 389 20.44 -5.50 -15.04
C ILE A 389 20.72 -4.27 -15.91
N TYR A 390 21.46 -3.29 -15.40
CA TYR A 390 21.76 -2.06 -16.14
C TYR A 390 22.88 -2.25 -17.17
N ALA A 391 23.73 -3.27 -17.03
CA ALA A 391 24.70 -3.62 -18.06
C ALA A 391 24.07 -3.90 -19.42
N LYS A 392 22.80 -4.32 -19.45
CA LYS A 392 22.04 -4.58 -20.68
C LYS A 392 21.67 -3.32 -21.48
N VAL A 393 21.76 -2.15 -20.88
CA VAL A 393 21.47 -0.86 -21.52
C VAL A 393 22.73 -0.04 -21.73
N ASP A 394 23.87 -0.57 -21.38
CA ASP A 394 25.19 0.02 -21.64
C ASP A 394 25.64 -0.35 -23.06
N LEU A 395 24.99 0.31 -24.05
CA LEU A 395 25.28 0.05 -25.46
C LEU A 395 26.76 0.39 -25.83
N VAL A 396 27.35 1.39 -25.16
CA VAL A 396 28.75 1.80 -25.42
C VAL A 396 29.68 0.66 -25.05
N SER A 397 29.59 0.16 -23.82
CA SER A 397 30.44 -0.97 -23.37
C SER A 397 30.12 -2.27 -24.15
N LEU A 398 28.85 -2.50 -24.50
CA LEU A 398 28.45 -3.68 -25.27
C LEU A 398 28.99 -3.62 -26.70
N HIS A 399 29.08 -2.46 -27.34
CA HIS A 399 29.68 -2.31 -28.67
C HIS A 399 31.18 -2.65 -28.68
N THR A 400 31.91 -2.37 -27.61
CA THR A 400 33.32 -2.71 -27.53
C THR A 400 33.59 -4.24 -27.43
N LEU A 401 32.57 -4.98 -26.97
CA LEU A 401 32.62 -6.45 -26.86
C LEU A 401 32.00 -7.15 -28.08
N ALA A 402 31.34 -6.41 -28.95
CA ALA A 402 30.72 -6.97 -30.14
C ALA A 402 31.80 -7.42 -31.13
N LEU A 403 31.71 -8.68 -31.57
CA LEU A 403 32.51 -9.17 -32.67
C LEU A 403 32.10 -8.48 -33.96
N PRO A 404 33.01 -8.21 -34.91
CA PRO A 404 32.64 -7.67 -36.21
C PRO A 404 31.65 -8.62 -36.90
N TRP A 405 30.67 -8.04 -37.57
CA TRP A 405 29.62 -8.81 -38.26
C TRP A 405 30.29 -9.66 -39.36
N PRO A 406 30.04 -10.99 -39.43
CA PRO A 406 30.55 -11.82 -40.50
C PRO A 406 30.00 -11.32 -41.85
N GLY A 407 30.85 -10.73 -42.68
CA GLY A 407 30.46 -10.15 -43.97
C GLY A 407 30.36 -8.63 -44.02
N GLY A 408 30.70 -7.93 -42.94
CA GLY A 408 30.95 -6.48 -42.99
C GLY A 408 32.25 -6.20 -43.75
N VAL A 409 32.11 -5.42 -44.84
CA VAL A 409 33.27 -4.91 -45.60
C VAL A 409 34.11 -4.04 -44.66
N GLN A 410 35.44 -4.32 -44.59
CA GLN A 410 36.39 -3.49 -43.90
C GLN A 410 36.50 -2.10 -44.54
#